data_55cbf0c71014b9003506cbd59c4d6bca
#
_entry.id   55cbf0c71014b9003506cbd59c4d6bca
#
_cell.length_a   1.000
_cell.length_b   1.000
_cell.length_c   1.000
_cell.angle_alpha   90.00
_cell.angle_beta   90.00
_cell.angle_gamma   90.00
#
_symmetry.space_group_name_H-M   'P 1'
#
loop_
_entity.id
_entity.type
_entity.pdbx_description
1 polymer ?
#
loop_
_entity_poly.entity_id
_entity_poly.type
_entity_poly.pdbx_seq_one_letter_code
_entity_poly.pdbx_strand_id
1 'polypeptide(L)'
;MKILVTGGTVFVSRFTAEYFAKNNEVYVLNRGTKSQSEGVHAIVCDRHELGDTLKKHEFDAVLDICGYNETDVRDLLGGLGNFGTYIFVSSSAVYPETRSQPFREKDEIGENKIWGDYGVNKINAERFLMANCKNAYIIRPPYLYGKMNNLYREAFVFECAEQNRPFFVPRDGKMRLQFFDIEDMCRFMEILLEQQPKQRVFNVGNPESVSVIEWVELCYKTLGKTQEFRFVEPNIEQRSYFPFYNYEYFLNVEKMLELMNETKSMEEGLKQSYAWFKDNRAEVRRKSYFEFIDKDLRG
;
A
#
# COMPACT_ATOMS: atom_id res chain seq x y z
N MET A 1 16.61 -15.77 7.47
CA MET A 1 17.09 -14.41 7.75
C MET A 1 16.46 -13.89 9.03
N LYS A 2 17.10 -12.95 9.69
CA LYS A 2 16.55 -12.18 10.80
C LYS A 2 16.08 -10.82 10.29
N ILE A 3 14.79 -10.57 10.30
CA ILE A 3 14.17 -9.43 9.62
C ILE A 3 13.46 -8.52 10.62
N LEU A 4 13.71 -7.21 10.55
CA LEU A 4 12.94 -6.21 11.27
C LEU A 4 11.85 -5.63 10.34
N VAL A 5 10.60 -5.63 10.79
CA VAL A 5 9.47 -4.99 10.11
C VAL A 5 8.93 -3.87 10.99
N THR A 6 8.83 -2.65 10.48
CA THR A 6 8.20 -1.57 11.24
C THR A 6 6.68 -1.67 11.17
N GLY A 7 5.99 -1.56 12.30
CA GLY A 7 4.55 -1.73 12.45
C GLY A 7 4.16 -3.16 12.79
N GLY A 8 3.77 -3.98 11.82
CA GLY A 8 3.41 -5.39 12.00
C GLY A 8 2.00 -5.66 12.54
N THR A 9 1.12 -4.66 12.62
CA THR A 9 -0.20 -4.84 13.26
C THR A 9 -1.40 -4.47 12.40
N VAL A 10 -1.19 -3.80 11.26
CA VAL A 10 -2.27 -3.32 10.38
C VAL A 10 -1.88 -3.49 8.92
N PHE A 11 -2.78 -4.00 8.10
CA PHE A 11 -2.71 -4.17 6.66
C PHE A 11 -1.29 -4.44 6.13
N VAL A 12 -0.67 -3.44 5.46
CA VAL A 12 0.62 -3.63 4.76
C VAL A 12 1.68 -4.20 5.68
N SER A 13 1.87 -3.59 6.85
CA SER A 13 2.92 -4.02 7.78
C SER A 13 2.60 -5.36 8.46
N ARG A 14 1.31 -5.64 8.73
CA ARG A 14 0.88 -6.93 9.29
C ARG A 14 1.07 -8.04 8.27
N PHE A 15 0.58 -7.85 7.05
CA PHE A 15 0.73 -8.84 6.00
C PHE A 15 2.21 -9.12 5.71
N THR A 16 3.05 -8.08 5.62
CA THR A 16 4.49 -8.22 5.43
C THR A 16 5.12 -9.04 6.56
N ALA A 17 4.81 -8.73 7.81
CA ALA A 17 5.36 -9.47 8.96
C ALA A 17 4.95 -10.96 8.91
N GLU A 18 3.66 -11.25 8.68
CA GLU A 18 3.15 -12.63 8.58
C GLU A 18 3.69 -13.38 7.34
N TYR A 19 3.90 -12.68 6.23
CA TYR A 19 4.47 -13.28 5.01
C TYR A 19 5.90 -13.75 5.26
N PHE A 20 6.75 -12.89 5.77
CA PHE A 20 8.16 -13.21 6.03
C PHE A 20 8.36 -14.17 7.21
N ALA A 21 7.47 -14.18 8.20
CA ALA A 21 7.55 -15.08 9.36
C ALA A 21 7.39 -16.56 9.00
N LYS A 22 6.88 -16.88 7.81
CA LYS A 22 6.77 -18.27 7.34
C LYS A 22 8.12 -18.97 7.21
N ASN A 23 9.16 -18.22 6.82
CA ASN A 23 10.48 -18.78 6.51
C ASN A 23 11.64 -18.03 7.17
N ASN A 24 11.36 -17.03 8.01
CA ASN A 24 12.37 -16.17 8.62
C ASN A 24 12.05 -15.89 10.09
N GLU A 25 13.05 -15.48 10.85
CA GLU A 25 12.88 -14.93 12.19
C GLU A 25 12.51 -13.45 12.06
N VAL A 26 11.24 -13.11 12.32
CA VAL A 26 10.72 -11.76 12.13
C VAL A 26 10.51 -11.04 13.45
N TYR A 27 11.07 -9.85 13.53
CA TYR A 27 10.85 -8.90 14.62
C TYR A 27 9.95 -7.77 14.11
N VAL A 28 8.98 -7.34 14.92
CA VAL A 28 8.11 -6.20 14.61
C VAL A 28 8.35 -5.08 15.60
N LEU A 29 8.63 -3.87 15.09
CA LEU A 29 8.80 -2.67 15.92
C LEU A 29 7.53 -1.84 15.91
N ASN A 30 6.87 -1.73 17.07
CA ASN A 30 5.68 -0.89 17.23
C ASN A 30 5.45 -0.52 18.70
N ARG A 31 4.47 0.36 18.96
CA ARG A 31 4.16 0.87 20.31
C ARG A 31 3.31 -0.08 21.18
N GLY A 32 3.04 -1.30 20.74
CA GLY A 32 2.28 -2.29 21.52
C GLY A 32 0.79 -1.98 21.70
N THR A 33 0.21 -1.06 20.92
CA THR A 33 -1.19 -0.62 21.06
C THR A 33 -2.21 -1.59 20.47
N LYS A 34 -1.76 -2.64 19.78
CA LYS A 34 -2.57 -3.68 19.15
C LYS A 34 -1.95 -5.04 19.41
N SER A 35 -2.78 -6.10 19.33
CA SER A 35 -2.30 -7.48 19.36
C SER A 35 -1.31 -7.72 18.21
N GLN A 36 -0.29 -8.50 18.52
CA GLN A 36 0.75 -8.89 17.56
C GLN A 36 0.27 -10.10 16.75
N SER A 37 0.80 -10.24 15.54
CA SER A 37 0.62 -11.44 14.74
C SER A 37 1.32 -12.64 15.38
N GLU A 38 0.82 -13.84 15.09
CA GLU A 38 1.52 -15.07 15.49
C GLU A 38 2.84 -15.25 14.73
N GLY A 39 3.81 -15.90 15.34
CA GLY A 39 5.09 -16.21 14.71
C GLY A 39 6.06 -15.04 14.59
N VAL A 40 5.77 -13.89 15.19
CA VAL A 40 6.67 -12.74 15.20
C VAL A 40 7.16 -12.39 16.61
N HIS A 41 8.34 -11.81 16.71
CA HIS A 41 8.90 -11.28 17.95
C HIS A 41 8.60 -9.79 18.08
N ALA A 42 7.87 -9.37 19.10
CA ALA A 42 7.53 -7.96 19.29
C ALA A 42 8.67 -7.20 20.00
N ILE A 43 9.08 -6.09 19.41
CA ILE A 43 9.89 -5.05 20.05
C ILE A 43 8.96 -3.86 20.28
N VAL A 44 8.49 -3.74 21.54
CA VAL A 44 7.56 -2.67 21.93
C VAL A 44 8.37 -1.42 22.29
N CYS A 45 8.41 -0.48 21.36
CA CYS A 45 9.13 0.79 21.52
C CYS A 45 8.58 1.84 20.53
N ASP A 46 8.64 3.10 20.90
CA ASP A 46 8.44 4.18 19.92
C ASP A 46 9.69 4.34 19.07
N ARG A 47 9.53 4.46 17.74
CA ARG A 47 10.67 4.62 16.82
C ARG A 47 11.47 5.90 17.07
N HIS A 48 10.86 6.88 17.72
CA HIS A 48 11.50 8.16 18.09
C HIS A 48 12.24 8.12 19.44
N GLU A 49 12.13 7.01 20.18
CA GLU A 49 12.71 6.83 21.52
C GLU A 49 13.49 5.50 21.63
N LEU A 50 14.15 5.08 20.57
CA LEU A 50 14.76 3.74 20.46
C LEU A 50 15.91 3.52 21.46
N GLY A 51 16.68 4.56 21.78
CA GLY A 51 17.90 4.41 22.59
C GLY A 51 18.79 3.29 22.06
N ASP A 52 19.12 2.31 22.90
CA ASP A 52 19.91 1.13 22.53
C ASP A 52 19.04 -0.12 22.22
N THR A 53 17.73 0.04 22.14
CA THR A 53 16.80 -1.10 22.02
C THR A 53 17.10 -1.97 20.81
N LEU A 54 17.40 -1.38 19.65
CA LEU A 54 17.71 -2.13 18.43
C LEU A 54 19.21 -2.43 18.25
N LYS A 55 20.11 -1.70 18.92
CA LYS A 55 21.57 -1.88 18.80
C LYS A 55 22.07 -3.25 19.26
N LYS A 56 21.32 -3.92 20.15
CA LYS A 56 21.61 -5.28 20.62
C LYS A 56 21.21 -6.38 19.65
N HIS A 57 20.55 -6.02 18.54
CA HIS A 57 20.13 -6.94 17.51
C HIS A 57 20.96 -6.71 16.23
N GLU A 58 21.24 -7.80 15.54
CA GLU A 58 21.76 -7.78 14.17
C GLU A 58 20.64 -8.28 13.26
N PHE A 59 20.31 -7.50 12.22
CA PHE A 59 19.27 -7.83 11.27
C PHE A 59 19.89 -8.05 9.87
N ASP A 60 19.48 -9.12 9.20
CA ASP A 60 19.83 -9.32 7.78
C ASP A 60 19.08 -8.32 6.89
N ALA A 61 17.87 -7.94 7.30
CA ALA A 61 17.05 -6.98 6.58
C ALA A 61 16.19 -6.12 7.52
N VAL A 62 15.95 -4.88 7.08
CA VAL A 62 15.01 -3.93 7.69
C VAL A 62 13.96 -3.56 6.63
N LEU A 63 12.69 -3.88 6.90
CA LEU A 63 11.55 -3.53 6.06
C LEU A 63 10.80 -2.38 6.72
N ASP A 64 11.08 -1.16 6.29
CA ASP A 64 10.44 0.05 6.84
C ASP A 64 9.13 0.36 6.09
N ILE A 65 8.06 -0.21 6.60
CA ILE A 65 6.70 -0.08 6.06
C ILE A 65 6.02 1.19 6.56
N CYS A 66 6.35 1.61 7.79
CA CYS A 66 5.66 2.69 8.50
C CYS A 66 6.50 3.97 8.64
N GLY A 67 7.52 4.16 7.81
CA GLY A 67 8.23 5.44 7.71
C GLY A 67 7.42 6.41 6.84
N TYR A 68 6.90 7.49 7.40
CA TYR A 68 6.08 8.46 6.68
C TYR A 68 6.82 9.73 6.33
N ASN A 69 7.89 10.07 7.04
CA ASN A 69 8.66 11.30 6.87
C ASN A 69 10.15 11.07 7.15
N GLU A 70 10.96 12.11 6.96
CA GLU A 70 12.40 12.07 7.19
C GLU A 70 12.76 11.70 8.62
N THR A 71 12.06 12.26 9.62
CA THR A 71 12.32 11.99 11.04
C THR A 71 12.11 10.51 11.37
N ASP A 72 11.05 9.91 10.84
CA ASP A 72 10.78 8.47 11.02
C ASP A 72 11.96 7.61 10.55
N VAL A 73 12.51 7.92 9.38
CA VAL A 73 13.63 7.17 8.78
C VAL A 73 14.95 7.48 9.51
N ARG A 74 15.19 8.74 9.86
CA ARG A 74 16.37 9.17 10.59
C ARG A 74 16.49 8.48 11.95
N ASP A 75 15.41 8.50 12.72
CA ASP A 75 15.40 7.97 14.07
C ASP A 75 15.52 6.44 14.06
N LEU A 76 14.85 5.76 13.12
CA LEU A 76 15.02 4.33 12.95
C LEU A 76 16.46 3.99 12.56
N LEU A 77 17.01 4.66 11.55
CA LEU A 77 18.38 4.40 11.05
C LEU A 77 19.43 4.65 12.14
N GLY A 78 19.26 5.72 12.93
CA GLY A 78 20.14 6.05 14.05
C GLY A 78 20.03 5.10 15.25
N GLY A 79 18.89 4.45 15.43
CA GLY A 79 18.66 3.48 16.49
C GLY A 79 19.10 2.05 16.16
N LEU A 80 19.31 1.73 14.87
CA LEU A 80 19.75 0.42 14.42
C LEU A 80 21.21 0.15 14.80
N GLY A 81 21.52 -1.12 15.13
CA GLY A 81 22.86 -1.67 15.16
C GLY A 81 23.33 -2.09 13.76
N ASN A 82 24.01 -3.24 13.67
CA ASN A 82 24.38 -3.81 12.38
C ASN A 82 23.15 -4.33 11.64
N PHE A 83 23.03 -3.99 10.38
CA PHE A 83 21.98 -4.52 9.50
C PHE A 83 22.50 -4.69 8.07
N GLY A 84 21.88 -5.61 7.34
CA GLY A 84 22.15 -5.86 5.93
C GLY A 84 21.37 -4.89 5.03
N THR A 85 20.33 -5.38 4.35
CA THR A 85 19.54 -4.59 3.39
C THR A 85 18.44 -3.79 4.08
N TYR A 86 18.24 -2.54 3.65
CA TYR A 86 17.11 -1.70 4.08
C TYR A 86 16.13 -1.51 2.92
N ILE A 87 14.87 -1.88 3.09
CA ILE A 87 13.81 -1.64 2.11
C ILE A 87 12.81 -0.63 2.69
N PHE A 88 12.67 0.50 2.02
CA PHE A 88 11.72 1.55 2.38
C PHE A 88 10.50 1.51 1.47
N VAL A 89 9.30 1.41 2.06
CA VAL A 89 8.04 1.55 1.33
C VAL A 89 7.68 3.02 1.23
N SER A 90 7.97 3.60 0.07
CA SER A 90 7.59 4.95 -0.30
C SER A 90 6.18 4.99 -0.90
N SER A 91 5.93 5.76 -1.93
CA SER A 91 4.64 5.90 -2.60
C SER A 91 4.77 6.54 -3.98
N SER A 92 3.82 6.27 -4.88
CA SER A 92 3.61 7.05 -6.11
C SER A 92 3.31 8.53 -5.87
N ALA A 93 2.92 8.90 -4.65
CA ALA A 93 2.65 10.29 -4.26
C ALA A 93 3.85 11.24 -4.36
N VAL A 94 5.06 10.70 -4.58
CA VAL A 94 6.28 11.49 -4.78
C VAL A 94 6.37 12.15 -6.16
N TYR A 95 5.52 11.74 -7.11
CA TYR A 95 5.51 12.31 -8.46
C TYR A 95 4.51 13.47 -8.57
N PRO A 96 4.93 14.64 -9.11
CA PRO A 96 4.02 15.75 -9.36
C PRO A 96 2.90 15.35 -10.33
N GLU A 97 1.68 15.80 -10.07
CA GLU A 97 0.52 15.55 -10.94
C GLU A 97 0.66 16.18 -12.33
N THR A 98 1.55 17.15 -12.47
CA THR A 98 1.80 17.87 -13.74
C THR A 98 2.76 17.14 -14.69
N ARG A 99 3.38 16.06 -14.22
CA ARG A 99 4.32 15.27 -15.04
C ARG A 99 3.59 14.41 -16.06
N SER A 100 4.27 14.21 -17.20
CA SER A 100 3.82 13.23 -18.20
C SER A 100 3.86 11.82 -17.64
N GLN A 101 2.83 11.04 -17.92
CA GLN A 101 2.68 9.66 -17.47
C GLN A 101 2.94 8.67 -18.62
N PRO A 102 3.30 7.41 -18.32
CA PRO A 102 3.51 6.82 -16.99
C PRO A 102 4.76 7.37 -16.30
N PHE A 103 4.69 7.56 -14.97
CA PHE A 103 5.82 8.01 -14.17
C PHE A 103 6.92 6.95 -14.13
N ARG A 104 8.18 7.36 -14.27
CA ARG A 104 9.37 6.51 -14.24
C ARG A 104 10.23 6.83 -13.02
N GLU A 105 11.02 5.86 -12.56
CA GLU A 105 11.88 6.02 -11.38
C GLU A 105 12.89 7.17 -11.51
N LYS A 106 13.33 7.45 -12.75
CA LYS A 106 14.25 8.55 -13.07
C LYS A 106 13.59 9.94 -13.16
N ASP A 107 12.27 9.97 -13.17
CA ASP A 107 11.55 11.23 -13.24
C ASP A 107 11.76 12.03 -11.95
N GLU A 108 11.83 13.35 -12.11
CA GLU A 108 11.98 14.25 -10.98
C GLU A 108 10.77 14.11 -10.04
N ILE A 109 11.06 13.91 -8.76
CA ILE A 109 10.07 13.84 -7.69
C ILE A 109 9.85 15.25 -7.11
N GLY A 110 8.62 15.57 -6.74
CA GLY A 110 8.21 16.88 -6.27
C GLY A 110 6.80 16.88 -5.69
N GLU A 111 6.38 18.07 -5.26
CA GLU A 111 5.05 18.26 -4.68
C GLU A 111 3.94 17.81 -5.64
N ASN A 112 2.94 17.16 -5.07
CA ASN A 112 1.71 16.76 -5.74
C ASN A 112 0.53 17.30 -4.93
N LYS A 113 -0.28 18.16 -5.54
CA LYS A 113 -1.39 18.86 -4.87
C LYS A 113 -2.48 17.93 -4.36
N ILE A 114 -2.64 16.75 -4.96
CA ILE A 114 -3.63 15.76 -4.53
C ILE A 114 -3.20 15.09 -3.23
N TRP A 115 -1.90 14.84 -3.06
CA TRP A 115 -1.34 14.13 -1.91
C TRP A 115 -0.80 15.06 -0.83
N GLY A 116 -0.56 16.34 -1.14
CA GLY A 116 -0.09 17.36 -0.21
C GLY A 116 1.16 16.94 0.58
N ASP A 117 1.16 17.23 1.86
CA ASP A 117 2.28 16.94 2.76
C ASP A 117 2.70 15.46 2.77
N TYR A 118 1.78 14.53 2.51
CA TYR A 118 2.12 13.11 2.45
C TYR A 118 3.19 12.83 1.38
N GLY A 119 3.02 13.37 0.17
CA GLY A 119 3.99 13.22 -0.91
C GLY A 119 5.33 13.86 -0.57
N VAL A 120 5.31 15.10 -0.08
CA VAL A 120 6.51 15.85 0.33
C VAL A 120 7.28 15.13 1.44
N ASN A 121 6.58 14.61 2.43
CA ASN A 121 7.19 13.86 3.53
C ASN A 121 7.87 12.58 3.04
N LYS A 122 7.26 11.84 2.11
CA LYS A 122 7.89 10.66 1.49
C LYS A 122 9.13 11.04 0.68
N ILE A 123 9.11 12.15 -0.05
CA ILE A 123 10.28 12.65 -0.80
C ILE A 123 11.45 12.93 0.15
N ASN A 124 11.19 13.62 1.26
CA ASN A 124 12.23 13.94 2.25
C ASN A 124 12.80 12.66 2.89
N ALA A 125 11.95 11.69 3.21
CA ALA A 125 12.35 10.38 3.70
C ALA A 125 13.26 9.63 2.70
N GLU A 126 12.89 9.58 1.41
CA GLU A 126 13.70 8.97 0.35
C GLU A 126 15.07 9.63 0.22
N ARG A 127 15.10 10.96 0.16
CA ARG A 127 16.34 11.75 0.04
C ARG A 127 17.28 11.50 1.22
N PHE A 128 16.73 11.54 2.43
CA PHE A 128 17.52 11.26 3.63
C PHE A 128 18.08 9.83 3.60
N LEU A 129 17.24 8.84 3.32
CA LEU A 129 17.66 7.43 3.29
C LEU A 129 18.75 7.18 2.27
N MET A 130 18.59 7.67 1.04
CA MET A 130 19.56 7.46 -0.04
C MET A 130 20.90 8.15 0.22
N ALA A 131 20.90 9.27 0.95
CA ALA A 131 22.13 9.97 1.35
C ALA A 131 22.87 9.25 2.49
N ASN A 132 22.19 8.51 3.35
CA ASN A 132 22.75 7.97 4.60
C ASN A 132 22.83 6.44 4.66
N CYS A 133 22.21 5.70 3.72
CA CYS A 133 22.18 4.25 3.72
C CYS A 133 22.52 3.68 2.33
N LYS A 134 23.72 3.13 2.19
CA LYS A 134 24.24 2.60 0.89
C LYS A 134 23.50 1.33 0.42
N ASN A 135 22.96 0.54 1.36
CA ASN A 135 22.28 -0.73 1.08
C ASN A 135 20.74 -0.54 1.07
N ALA A 136 20.26 0.66 0.87
CA ALA A 136 18.82 0.93 0.81
C ALA A 136 18.24 0.65 -0.57
N TYR A 137 17.00 0.13 -0.55
CA TYR A 137 16.07 0.10 -1.67
C TYR A 137 14.83 0.91 -1.34
N ILE A 138 14.28 1.55 -2.34
CA ILE A 138 13.01 2.29 -2.25
C ILE A 138 12.04 1.65 -3.20
N ILE A 139 10.84 1.30 -2.72
CA ILE A 139 9.73 0.85 -3.55
C ILE A 139 8.60 1.86 -3.49
N ARG A 140 8.07 2.24 -4.66
CA ARG A 140 7.01 3.24 -4.84
C ARG A 140 5.75 2.57 -5.36
N PRO A 141 4.86 2.07 -4.48
CA PRO A 141 3.61 1.45 -4.89
C PRO A 141 2.55 2.49 -5.28
N PRO A 142 1.58 2.08 -6.14
CA PRO A 142 0.32 2.77 -6.34
C PRO A 142 -0.66 2.40 -5.21
N TYR A 143 -1.96 2.21 -5.52
CA TYR A 143 -2.92 1.71 -4.54
C TYR A 143 -2.65 0.24 -4.21
N LEU A 144 -2.22 -0.02 -2.97
CA LEU A 144 -2.11 -1.39 -2.46
C LEU A 144 -3.50 -1.94 -2.12
N TYR A 145 -3.76 -3.20 -2.46
CA TYR A 145 -4.99 -3.92 -2.18
C TYR A 145 -4.69 -5.37 -1.79
N GLY A 146 -5.72 -6.13 -1.48
CA GLY A 146 -5.58 -7.56 -1.23
C GLY A 146 -5.91 -7.95 0.21
N LYS A 147 -5.46 -9.12 0.60
CA LYS A 147 -5.70 -9.68 1.94
C LYS A 147 -5.27 -8.71 3.05
N MET A 148 -6.07 -8.63 4.11
CA MET A 148 -5.86 -7.72 5.27
C MET A 148 -6.03 -6.23 4.97
N ASN A 149 -6.53 -5.83 3.79
CA ASN A 149 -6.79 -4.43 3.54
C ASN A 149 -7.94 -3.93 4.42
N ASN A 150 -7.60 -3.13 5.41
CA ASN A 150 -8.58 -2.54 6.33
C ASN A 150 -9.06 -1.14 5.89
N LEU A 151 -8.67 -0.67 4.72
CA LEU A 151 -9.21 0.56 4.13
C LEU A 151 -10.55 0.26 3.46
N TYR A 152 -11.49 1.20 3.57
CA TYR A 152 -12.82 1.05 3.00
C TYR A 152 -12.82 1.35 1.50
N ARG A 153 -12.16 0.48 0.74
CA ARG A 153 -12.01 0.50 -0.72
C ARG A 153 -12.79 -0.64 -1.34
N GLU A 154 -12.14 -1.77 -1.67
CA GLU A 154 -12.84 -2.96 -2.16
C GLU A 154 -13.89 -3.49 -1.16
N ALA A 155 -13.66 -3.34 0.13
CA ALA A 155 -14.63 -3.70 1.16
C ALA A 155 -15.96 -2.94 1.01
N PHE A 156 -15.92 -1.65 0.62
CA PHE A 156 -17.13 -0.88 0.32
C PHE A 156 -17.89 -1.46 -0.87
N VAL A 157 -17.18 -1.83 -1.94
CA VAL A 157 -17.80 -2.42 -3.13
C VAL A 157 -18.38 -3.80 -2.81
N PHE A 158 -17.67 -4.60 -2.02
CA PHE A 158 -18.20 -5.89 -1.55
C PHE A 158 -19.49 -5.73 -0.74
N GLU A 159 -19.55 -4.75 0.16
CA GLU A 159 -20.79 -4.46 0.91
C GLU A 159 -21.93 -4.01 -0.01
N CYS A 160 -21.65 -3.19 -1.02
CA CYS A 160 -22.66 -2.83 -2.03
C CYS A 160 -23.19 -4.09 -2.76
N ALA A 161 -22.29 -4.97 -3.18
CA ALA A 161 -22.66 -6.21 -3.89
C ALA A 161 -23.46 -7.16 -3.00
N GLU A 162 -23.06 -7.36 -1.73
CA GLU A 162 -23.79 -8.22 -0.78
C GLU A 162 -25.20 -7.73 -0.50
N GLN A 163 -25.36 -6.41 -0.38
CA GLN A 163 -26.65 -5.76 -0.11
C GLN A 163 -27.51 -5.56 -1.38
N ASN A 164 -27.02 -5.99 -2.56
CA ASN A 164 -27.64 -5.74 -3.87
C ASN A 164 -27.98 -4.26 -4.10
N ARG A 165 -27.08 -3.36 -3.65
CA ARG A 165 -27.24 -1.91 -3.82
C ARG A 165 -26.72 -1.51 -5.20
N PRO A 166 -27.35 -0.52 -5.88
CA PRO A 166 -26.74 0.10 -7.04
C PRO A 166 -25.42 0.77 -6.63
N PHE A 167 -24.41 0.70 -7.51
CA PHE A 167 -23.12 1.33 -7.27
C PHE A 167 -23.07 2.70 -7.91
N PHE A 168 -22.73 3.73 -7.10
CA PHE A 168 -22.63 5.11 -7.53
C PHE A 168 -21.23 5.37 -8.10
N VAL A 169 -21.18 5.52 -9.42
CA VAL A 169 -19.94 5.66 -10.21
C VAL A 169 -19.64 7.15 -10.41
N PRO A 170 -18.42 7.61 -10.10
CA PRO A 170 -18.06 9.00 -10.35
C PRO A 170 -17.99 9.27 -11.86
N ARG A 171 -18.66 10.33 -12.32
CA ARG A 171 -18.66 10.80 -13.71
C ARG A 171 -19.09 9.69 -14.67
N ASP A 172 -18.25 9.39 -15.67
CA ASP A 172 -18.46 8.32 -16.68
C ASP A 172 -17.81 6.98 -16.30
N GLY A 173 -17.15 6.91 -15.14
CA GLY A 173 -16.50 5.70 -14.64
C GLY A 173 -15.23 5.25 -15.39
N LYS A 174 -14.75 6.06 -16.34
CA LYS A 174 -13.58 5.70 -17.16
C LYS A 174 -12.23 6.03 -16.52
N MET A 175 -12.22 6.82 -15.43
CA MET A 175 -11.00 7.13 -14.69
C MET A 175 -10.28 5.82 -14.36
N ARG A 176 -9.00 5.75 -14.70
CA ARG A 176 -8.20 4.56 -14.51
C ARG A 176 -7.47 4.57 -13.18
N LEU A 177 -7.36 3.38 -12.59
CA LEU A 177 -6.73 3.13 -11.31
C LEU A 177 -5.65 2.06 -11.50
N GLN A 178 -4.48 2.27 -10.94
CA GLN A 178 -3.43 1.25 -10.88
C GLN A 178 -3.36 0.70 -9.47
N PHE A 179 -3.25 -0.63 -9.37
CA PHE A 179 -3.20 -1.35 -8.12
C PHE A 179 -1.94 -2.21 -8.03
N PHE A 180 -1.60 -2.65 -6.83
CA PHE A 180 -0.61 -3.68 -6.61
C PHE A 180 -1.05 -4.58 -5.45
N ASP A 181 -1.03 -5.89 -5.67
CA ASP A 181 -1.40 -6.85 -4.63
C ASP A 181 -0.35 -6.87 -3.52
N ILE A 182 -0.80 -6.97 -2.27
CA ILE A 182 0.09 -6.94 -1.10
C ILE A 182 1.05 -8.13 -1.06
N GLU A 183 0.65 -9.30 -1.56
CA GLU A 183 1.51 -10.47 -1.62
C GLU A 183 2.59 -10.30 -2.69
N ASP A 184 2.25 -9.72 -3.85
CA ASP A 184 3.23 -9.39 -4.89
C ASP A 184 4.25 -8.36 -4.41
N MET A 185 3.82 -7.39 -3.59
CA MET A 185 4.76 -6.47 -2.95
C MET A 185 5.75 -7.20 -2.03
N CYS A 186 5.28 -8.17 -1.26
CA CYS A 186 6.16 -8.98 -0.41
C CYS A 186 7.10 -9.87 -1.23
N ARG A 187 6.61 -10.51 -2.30
CA ARG A 187 7.43 -11.26 -3.26
C ARG A 187 8.51 -10.39 -3.88
N PHE A 188 8.16 -9.16 -4.26
CA PHE A 188 9.16 -8.24 -4.82
C PHE A 188 10.22 -7.82 -3.78
N MET A 189 9.82 -7.57 -2.52
CA MET A 189 10.80 -7.34 -1.44
C MET A 189 11.73 -8.56 -1.25
N GLU A 190 11.20 -9.78 -1.29
CA GLU A 190 12.01 -11.02 -1.20
C GLU A 190 13.03 -11.09 -2.34
N ILE A 191 12.63 -10.80 -3.57
CA ILE A 191 13.53 -10.72 -4.74
C ILE A 191 14.63 -9.68 -4.52
N LEU A 192 14.32 -8.50 -3.97
CA LEU A 192 15.33 -7.49 -3.67
C LEU A 192 16.34 -7.96 -2.62
N LEU A 193 15.88 -8.71 -1.61
CA LEU A 193 16.76 -9.27 -0.57
C LEU A 193 17.70 -10.35 -1.14
N GLU A 194 17.20 -11.19 -2.03
CA GLU A 194 17.95 -12.30 -2.62
C GLU A 194 18.93 -11.85 -3.71
N GLN A 195 18.45 -11.04 -4.66
CA GLN A 195 19.21 -10.68 -5.86
C GLN A 195 20.09 -9.46 -5.71
N GLN A 196 19.76 -8.57 -4.78
CA GLN A 196 20.48 -7.32 -4.50
C GLN A 196 20.85 -6.53 -5.78
N PRO A 197 19.87 -6.18 -6.64
CA PRO A 197 20.15 -5.52 -7.92
C PRO A 197 20.85 -4.17 -7.72
N LYS A 198 21.56 -3.71 -8.77
CA LYS A 198 22.21 -2.38 -8.74
C LYS A 198 21.21 -1.22 -8.71
N GLN A 199 20.06 -1.39 -9.34
CA GLN A 199 18.94 -0.46 -9.29
C GLN A 199 18.46 -0.35 -7.84
N ARG A 200 18.26 0.88 -7.33
CA ARG A 200 17.92 1.14 -5.92
C ARG A 200 16.51 1.66 -5.70
N VAL A 201 15.87 2.18 -6.74
CA VAL A 201 14.51 2.73 -6.68
C VAL A 201 13.65 1.98 -7.69
N PHE A 202 12.50 1.49 -7.26
CA PHE A 202 11.57 0.77 -8.11
C PHE A 202 10.14 1.32 -7.95
N ASN A 203 9.53 1.63 -9.07
CA ASN A 203 8.08 1.66 -9.15
C ASN A 203 7.56 0.24 -9.17
N VAL A 204 6.54 -0.04 -8.39
CA VAL A 204 5.89 -1.35 -8.34
C VAL A 204 4.40 -1.19 -8.61
N GLY A 205 3.75 -2.20 -9.19
CA GLY A 205 2.34 -2.12 -9.54
C GLY A 205 1.95 -3.19 -10.56
N ASN A 206 0.67 -3.43 -10.72
CA ASN A 206 0.22 -4.21 -11.86
C ASN A 206 0.59 -3.47 -13.16
N PRO A 207 1.07 -4.17 -14.19
CA PRO A 207 1.44 -3.54 -15.45
C PRO A 207 0.22 -2.89 -16.14
N GLU A 208 -0.97 -3.41 -15.88
CA GLU A 208 -2.23 -2.89 -16.39
C GLU A 208 -2.99 -2.12 -15.31
N SER A 209 -3.62 -1.05 -15.74
CA SER A 209 -4.59 -0.30 -14.94
C SER A 209 -6.01 -0.73 -15.32
N VAL A 210 -6.96 -0.50 -14.43
CA VAL A 210 -8.38 -0.76 -14.64
C VAL A 210 -9.18 0.53 -14.50
N SER A 211 -10.25 0.69 -15.26
CA SER A 211 -11.20 1.76 -15.03
C SER A 211 -11.99 1.54 -13.73
N VAL A 212 -12.64 2.58 -13.23
CA VAL A 212 -13.55 2.47 -12.07
C VAL A 212 -14.62 1.41 -12.35
N ILE A 213 -15.21 1.42 -13.55
CA ILE A 213 -16.24 0.43 -13.96
C ILE A 213 -15.67 -0.98 -13.89
N GLU A 214 -14.54 -1.24 -14.57
CA GLU A 214 -13.90 -2.56 -14.59
C GLU A 214 -13.53 -3.05 -13.18
N TRP A 215 -13.02 -2.16 -12.33
CA TRP A 215 -12.69 -2.50 -10.94
C TRP A 215 -13.93 -2.90 -10.13
N VAL A 216 -15.04 -2.16 -10.26
CA VAL A 216 -16.29 -2.49 -9.58
C VAL A 216 -16.87 -3.79 -10.11
N GLU A 217 -16.85 -4.00 -11.43
CA GLU A 217 -17.30 -5.26 -12.06
C GLU A 217 -16.53 -6.46 -11.53
N LEU A 218 -15.20 -6.35 -11.43
CA LEU A 218 -14.35 -7.40 -10.86
C LEU A 218 -14.70 -7.69 -9.38
N CYS A 219 -14.99 -6.65 -8.60
CA CYS A 219 -15.44 -6.83 -7.21
C CYS A 219 -16.79 -7.56 -7.15
N TYR A 220 -17.79 -7.17 -7.96
CA TYR A 220 -19.09 -7.85 -8.00
C TYR A 220 -18.98 -9.29 -8.52
N LYS A 221 -18.17 -9.51 -9.57
CA LYS A 221 -17.88 -10.84 -10.13
C LYS A 221 -17.32 -11.78 -9.06
N THR A 222 -16.48 -11.25 -8.15
CA THR A 222 -15.91 -12.04 -7.04
C THR A 222 -17.00 -12.66 -6.15
N LEU A 223 -18.15 -12.01 -6.03
CA LEU A 223 -19.31 -12.47 -5.26
C LEU A 223 -20.34 -13.25 -6.12
N GLY A 224 -20.11 -13.40 -7.42
CA GLY A 224 -21.10 -13.95 -8.36
C GLY A 224 -22.34 -13.05 -8.51
N LYS A 225 -22.17 -11.74 -8.35
CA LYS A 225 -23.23 -10.74 -8.43
C LYS A 225 -23.10 -9.92 -9.70
N THR A 226 -24.21 -9.34 -10.13
CA THR A 226 -24.28 -8.31 -11.16
C THR A 226 -24.48 -6.93 -10.51
N GLN A 227 -23.91 -5.91 -11.10
CA GLN A 227 -24.02 -4.55 -10.64
C GLN A 227 -25.07 -3.74 -11.41
N GLU A 228 -25.69 -2.79 -10.73
CA GLU A 228 -26.42 -1.69 -11.36
C GLU A 228 -25.61 -0.42 -11.13
N PHE A 229 -25.28 0.31 -12.19
CA PHE A 229 -24.53 1.56 -12.10
C PHE A 229 -25.47 2.77 -12.09
N ARG A 230 -25.16 3.74 -11.21
CA ARG A 230 -25.71 5.08 -11.20
C ARG A 230 -24.58 6.08 -11.29
N PHE A 231 -24.57 6.87 -12.35
CA PHE A 231 -23.50 7.83 -12.59
C PHE A 231 -23.77 9.13 -11.81
N VAL A 232 -22.72 9.65 -11.16
CA VAL A 232 -22.79 10.84 -10.31
C VAL A 232 -22.15 12.01 -11.03
N GLU A 233 -22.85 13.15 -11.03
CA GLU A 233 -22.40 14.37 -11.69
C GLU A 233 -21.10 14.92 -11.10
N PRO A 234 -20.26 15.61 -11.91
CA PRO A 234 -18.95 16.10 -11.50
C PRO A 234 -18.92 17.13 -10.37
N ASN A 235 -20.07 17.81 -10.11
CA ASN A 235 -20.21 18.81 -9.06
C ASN A 235 -20.35 18.22 -7.65
N ILE A 236 -20.51 16.90 -7.53
CA ILE A 236 -20.55 16.19 -6.24
C ILE A 236 -19.15 15.78 -5.83
N GLU A 237 -18.76 16.09 -4.60
CA GLU A 237 -17.43 15.73 -4.07
C GLU A 237 -17.25 14.21 -4.04
N GLN A 238 -16.38 13.72 -4.91
CA GLN A 238 -16.19 12.28 -5.13
C GLN A 238 -15.82 11.50 -3.86
N ARG A 239 -15.02 12.10 -2.97
CA ARG A 239 -14.58 11.46 -1.73
C ARG A 239 -15.69 11.27 -0.69
N SER A 240 -16.84 11.88 -0.90
CA SER A 240 -18.02 11.70 -0.04
C SER A 240 -18.74 10.37 -0.26
N TYR A 241 -18.60 9.75 -1.43
CA TYR A 241 -19.28 8.50 -1.80
C TYR A 241 -18.39 7.45 -2.47
N PHE A 242 -17.14 7.79 -2.79
CA PHE A 242 -16.22 6.91 -3.52
C PHE A 242 -14.81 6.90 -2.89
N PRO A 243 -14.13 5.73 -2.85
CA PRO A 243 -12.90 5.58 -2.08
C PRO A 243 -11.64 6.23 -2.67
N PHE A 244 -11.63 6.67 -3.93
CA PHE A 244 -10.46 7.25 -4.56
C PHE A 244 -10.65 8.73 -4.89
N TYR A 245 -9.55 9.46 -5.04
CA TYR A 245 -9.56 10.84 -5.54
C TYR A 245 -9.88 10.88 -7.03
N ASN A 246 -10.38 12.00 -7.49
CA ASN A 246 -10.52 12.27 -8.92
C ASN A 246 -9.15 12.60 -9.52
N TYR A 247 -8.30 11.59 -9.59
CA TYR A 247 -6.93 11.71 -10.06
C TYR A 247 -6.46 10.39 -10.66
N GLU A 248 -6.19 10.43 -11.95
CA GLU A 248 -5.65 9.31 -12.71
C GLU A 248 -4.12 9.41 -12.77
N TYR A 249 -3.44 8.32 -12.47
CA TYR A 249 -1.98 8.24 -12.58
C TYR A 249 -1.52 6.80 -12.79
N PHE A 250 -0.37 6.67 -13.48
CA PHE A 250 0.26 5.40 -13.78
C PHE A 250 1.74 5.44 -13.50
N LEU A 251 2.24 4.34 -12.97
CA LEU A 251 3.65 4.05 -12.82
C LEU A 251 4.11 3.16 -13.99
N ASN A 252 5.23 3.49 -14.58
CA ASN A 252 5.97 2.54 -15.40
C ASN A 252 6.63 1.53 -14.45
N VAL A 253 6.36 0.25 -14.65
CA VAL A 253 6.83 -0.84 -13.78
C VAL A 253 7.79 -1.80 -14.50
N GLU A 254 8.35 -1.38 -15.64
CA GLU A 254 9.27 -2.20 -16.44
C GLU A 254 10.45 -2.71 -15.61
N LYS A 255 11.01 -1.87 -14.73
CA LYS A 255 12.14 -2.25 -13.88
C LYS A 255 11.79 -3.32 -12.84
N MET A 256 10.58 -3.28 -12.32
CA MET A 256 10.06 -4.36 -11.48
C MET A 256 9.91 -5.66 -12.29
N LEU A 257 9.34 -5.58 -13.50
CA LEU A 257 9.10 -6.73 -14.36
C LEU A 257 10.38 -7.38 -14.90
N GLU A 258 11.48 -6.65 -15.00
CA GLU A 258 12.80 -7.23 -15.29
C GLU A 258 13.26 -8.26 -14.23
N LEU A 259 12.75 -8.13 -12.98
CA LEU A 259 13.10 -8.99 -11.84
C LEU A 259 11.96 -9.95 -11.45
N MET A 260 10.72 -9.52 -11.59
CA MET A 260 9.52 -10.29 -11.26
C MET A 260 8.62 -10.37 -12.50
N ASN A 261 8.69 -11.49 -13.22
CA ASN A 261 8.10 -11.64 -14.55
C ASN A 261 6.57 -11.52 -14.60
N GLU A 262 5.88 -11.75 -13.48
CA GLU A 262 4.41 -11.76 -13.42
C GLU A 262 3.88 -11.24 -12.11
N THR A 263 2.71 -10.64 -12.16
CA THR A 263 1.94 -10.20 -11.01
C THR A 263 0.63 -11.00 -10.91
N LYS A 264 0.09 -11.09 -9.71
CA LYS A 264 -1.23 -11.69 -9.47
C LYS A 264 -2.31 -10.94 -10.27
N SER A 265 -3.22 -11.68 -10.89
CA SER A 265 -4.37 -11.06 -11.55
C SER A 265 -5.26 -10.33 -10.54
N MET A 266 -5.89 -9.22 -10.96
CA MET A 266 -6.84 -8.49 -10.11
C MET A 266 -7.99 -9.40 -9.63
N GLU A 267 -8.47 -10.30 -10.48
CA GLU A 267 -9.54 -11.25 -10.12
C GLU A 267 -9.13 -12.17 -8.97
N GLU A 268 -7.93 -12.71 -9.01
CA GLU A 268 -7.42 -13.58 -7.93
C GLU A 268 -7.18 -12.80 -6.64
N GLY A 269 -6.54 -11.63 -6.72
CA GLY A 269 -6.29 -10.77 -5.56
C GLY A 269 -7.60 -10.32 -4.89
N LEU A 270 -8.63 -9.96 -5.67
CA LEU A 270 -9.94 -9.60 -5.12
C LEU A 270 -10.67 -10.78 -4.48
N LYS A 271 -10.54 -12.01 -5.02
CA LYS A 271 -11.08 -13.22 -4.37
C LYS A 271 -10.45 -13.45 -2.99
N GLN A 272 -9.13 -13.28 -2.88
CA GLN A 272 -8.42 -13.42 -1.61
C GLN A 272 -8.79 -12.28 -0.64
N SER A 273 -8.91 -11.05 -1.14
CA SER A 273 -9.36 -9.89 -0.37
C SER A 273 -10.78 -10.10 0.21
N TYR A 274 -11.71 -10.56 -0.63
CA TYR A 274 -13.08 -10.84 -0.19
C TYR A 274 -13.15 -12.00 0.81
N ALA A 275 -12.38 -13.07 0.62
CA ALA A 275 -12.31 -14.17 1.57
C ALA A 275 -11.88 -13.68 2.95
N TRP A 276 -10.85 -12.86 3.03
CA TRP A 276 -10.42 -12.24 4.28
C TRP A 276 -11.49 -11.28 4.85
N PHE A 277 -12.07 -10.44 4.00
CA PHE A 277 -13.07 -9.45 4.41
C PHE A 277 -14.28 -10.10 5.12
N LYS A 278 -14.79 -11.24 4.61
CA LYS A 278 -15.93 -11.94 5.20
C LYS A 278 -15.74 -12.26 6.68
N ASP A 279 -14.53 -12.68 7.05
CA ASP A 279 -14.20 -13.14 8.39
C ASP A 279 -13.71 -11.98 9.29
N ASN A 280 -13.32 -10.84 8.71
CA ASN A 280 -12.65 -9.74 9.42
C ASN A 280 -13.32 -8.37 9.22
N ARG A 281 -14.65 -8.34 9.03
CA ARG A 281 -15.43 -7.10 8.78
C ARG A 281 -15.21 -6.01 9.83
N ALA A 282 -15.02 -6.41 11.08
CA ALA A 282 -14.81 -5.50 12.20
C ALA A 282 -13.46 -4.75 12.13
N GLU A 283 -12.48 -5.28 11.40
CA GLU A 283 -11.17 -4.64 11.24
C GLU A 283 -11.21 -3.50 10.21
N VAL A 284 -12.20 -3.46 9.31
CA VAL A 284 -12.31 -2.48 8.23
C VAL A 284 -12.73 -1.11 8.77
N ARG A 285 -11.95 -0.09 8.44
CA ARG A 285 -12.21 1.32 8.81
C ARG A 285 -13.25 1.92 7.89
N ARG A 286 -14.53 1.71 8.19
CA ARG A 286 -15.64 2.24 7.41
C ARG A 286 -15.61 3.75 7.29
N LYS A 287 -16.20 4.25 6.20
CA LYS A 287 -16.49 5.66 5.90
C LYS A 287 -17.99 5.82 5.72
N SER A 288 -18.49 7.00 5.94
CA SER A 288 -19.93 7.33 5.82
C SER A 288 -20.42 7.43 4.36
N TYR A 289 -19.95 6.50 3.49
CA TYR A 289 -20.36 6.52 2.08
C TYR A 289 -21.84 6.17 1.93
N PHE A 290 -22.34 5.18 2.68
CA PHE A 290 -23.75 4.82 2.61
C PHE A 290 -24.67 5.91 3.10
N GLU A 291 -24.33 6.57 4.20
CA GLU A 291 -25.09 7.67 4.76
C GLU A 291 -25.21 8.83 3.75
N PHE A 292 -24.10 9.19 3.12
CA PHE A 292 -24.09 10.22 2.08
C PHE A 292 -24.92 9.80 0.86
N ILE A 293 -24.72 8.58 0.36
CA ILE A 293 -25.45 8.06 -0.79
C ILE A 293 -26.96 8.03 -0.52
N ASP A 294 -27.37 7.53 0.65
CA ASP A 294 -28.78 7.37 0.98
C ASP A 294 -29.49 8.73 1.18
N LYS A 295 -28.75 9.74 1.68
CA LYS A 295 -29.29 11.08 1.92
C LYS A 295 -29.26 11.96 0.67
N ASP A 296 -28.15 11.96 -0.08
CA ASP A 296 -27.87 13.02 -1.06
C ASP A 296 -27.92 12.52 -2.52
N LEU A 297 -27.84 11.20 -2.77
CA LEU A 297 -27.80 10.62 -4.12
C LEU A 297 -28.97 9.70 -4.46
N ARG A 298 -29.77 9.28 -3.48
CA ARG A 298 -30.95 8.41 -3.70
C ARG A 298 -32.28 9.16 -3.74
N GLY A 299 -32.25 10.48 -3.58
CA GLY A 299 -33.41 11.35 -3.58
C GLY A 299 -34.23 11.36 -4.87
#